data_20943707a4ef224e93b4aa06f2975e00
#
_entry.id   20943707a4ef224e93b4aa06f2975e00
#
_cell.length_a   1.000
_cell.length_b   1.000
_cell.length_c   1.000
_cell.angle_alpha   90.00
_cell.angle_beta   90.00
_cell.angle_gamma   90.00
#
_symmetry.space_group_name_H-M   'P 1'
#
loop_
_entity.id
_entity.type
_entity.pdbx_description
1 polymer ?
#
loop_
_entity_poly.entity_id
_entity_poly.type
_entity_poly.pdbx_seq_one_letter_code
_entity_poly.pdbx_strand_id
1 'polypeptide(L)'
;MDATIKAIEKVDKCLGQIVSATGEMGGSILITADHGNAEVMKGPEGEPWTAHTTNKVPLILIEGEKRKIPNMGNEINLRDNAGLADIAPTLLQLLKLPIPKEMTGKSLIKEIELKGYNKVVQHV
;
A
#
# COMPACT_ATOMS: atom_id res chain seq x y z
N MET A 1 -8.17 -26.20 -1.57
CA MET A 1 -9.02 -25.06 -1.14
C MET A 1 -8.98 -24.86 0.38
N ASP A 2 -9.28 -25.85 1.21
CA ASP A 2 -9.32 -25.67 2.68
C ASP A 2 -7.96 -25.27 3.30
N ALA A 3 -6.85 -25.81 2.78
CA ALA A 3 -5.51 -25.43 3.23
C ALA A 3 -5.21 -23.94 2.93
N THR A 4 -5.61 -23.45 1.77
CA THR A 4 -5.43 -22.04 1.38
C THR A 4 -6.28 -21.12 2.25
N ILE A 5 -7.52 -21.48 2.51
CA ILE A 5 -8.40 -20.72 3.42
C ILE A 5 -7.76 -20.59 4.80
N LYS A 6 -7.33 -21.72 5.38
CA LYS A 6 -6.63 -21.75 6.68
C LYS A 6 -5.35 -20.90 6.69
N ALA A 7 -4.61 -20.91 5.58
CA ALA A 7 -3.40 -20.10 5.45
C ALA A 7 -3.74 -18.61 5.46
N ILE A 8 -4.75 -18.20 4.68
CA ILE A 8 -5.21 -16.80 4.61
C ILE A 8 -5.74 -16.34 5.97
N GLU A 9 -6.57 -17.15 6.64
CA GLU A 9 -7.07 -16.83 8.00
C GLU A 9 -5.92 -16.63 8.99
N LYS A 10 -4.86 -17.45 8.86
CA LYS A 10 -3.68 -17.32 9.73
C LYS A 10 -2.88 -16.05 9.43
N VAL A 11 -2.71 -15.71 8.15
CA VAL A 11 -2.04 -14.48 7.71
C VAL A 11 -2.84 -13.28 8.20
N ASP A 12 -4.16 -13.26 8.02
CA ASP A 12 -5.03 -12.18 8.46
C ASP A 12 -4.92 -11.94 9.97
N LYS A 13 -4.95 -13.01 10.77
CA LYS A 13 -4.75 -12.91 12.22
C LYS A 13 -3.39 -12.33 12.59
N CYS A 14 -2.31 -12.75 11.93
CA CYS A 14 -0.97 -12.22 12.18
C CYS A 14 -0.88 -10.75 11.76
N LEU A 15 -1.48 -10.40 10.61
CA LEU A 15 -1.54 -9.04 10.11
C LEU A 15 -2.28 -8.13 11.10
N GLY A 16 -3.41 -8.57 11.64
CA GLY A 16 -4.14 -7.83 12.68
C GLY A 16 -3.28 -7.51 13.90
N GLN A 17 -2.43 -8.44 14.34
CA GLN A 17 -1.50 -8.21 15.45
C GLN A 17 -0.42 -7.16 15.09
N ILE A 18 0.11 -7.20 13.87
CA ILE A 18 1.09 -6.22 13.39
C ILE A 18 0.45 -4.84 13.30
N VAL A 19 -0.76 -4.74 12.75
CA VAL A 19 -1.52 -3.48 12.63
C VAL A 19 -1.75 -2.87 14.01
N SER A 20 -2.21 -3.68 14.99
CA SER A 20 -2.42 -3.21 16.35
C SER A 20 -1.14 -2.68 16.99
N ALA A 21 -0.07 -3.47 16.98
CA ALA A 21 1.20 -3.07 17.57
C ALA A 21 1.81 -1.83 16.91
N THR A 22 1.71 -1.72 15.59
CA THR A 22 2.20 -0.54 14.86
C THR A 22 1.36 0.69 15.16
N GLY A 23 0.04 0.53 15.27
CA GLY A 23 -0.90 1.60 15.64
C GLY A 23 -0.60 2.16 17.03
N GLU A 24 -0.36 1.30 18.03
CA GLU A 24 0.04 1.70 19.38
C GLU A 24 1.32 2.55 19.40
N MET A 25 2.24 2.26 18.47
CA MET A 25 3.47 3.05 18.27
C MET A 25 3.24 4.33 17.46
N GLY A 26 2.04 4.54 16.92
CA GLY A 26 1.70 5.65 16.04
C GLY A 26 2.39 5.57 14.66
N GLY A 27 2.72 4.35 14.22
CA GLY A 27 3.34 4.07 12.93
C GLY A 27 2.32 3.94 11.81
N SER A 28 2.75 4.13 10.56
CA SER A 28 1.95 3.85 9.36
C SER A 28 2.33 2.50 8.77
N ILE A 29 1.37 1.83 8.12
CA ILE A 29 1.56 0.52 7.51
C ILE A 29 1.12 0.58 6.06
N LEU A 30 1.91 0.03 5.16
CA LEU A 30 1.54 -0.23 3.79
C LEU A 30 1.57 -1.75 3.56
N ILE A 31 0.43 -2.30 3.17
CA ILE A 31 0.24 -3.74 2.96
C ILE A 31 0.03 -3.98 1.48
N THR A 32 0.78 -4.91 0.92
CA THR A 32 0.64 -5.33 -0.48
C THR A 32 1.18 -6.76 -0.65
N ALA A 33 1.15 -7.27 -1.87
CA ALA A 33 1.80 -8.53 -2.27
C ALA A 33 2.70 -8.28 -3.49
N ASP A 34 3.65 -9.18 -3.73
CA ASP A 34 4.57 -9.13 -4.86
C ASP A 34 3.97 -9.76 -6.13
N HIS A 35 2.99 -10.66 -5.99
CA HIS A 35 2.24 -11.30 -7.07
C HIS A 35 0.92 -11.87 -6.57
N GLY A 36 0.02 -12.20 -7.48
CA GLY A 36 -1.21 -12.93 -7.19
C GLY A 36 -0.95 -14.44 -7.09
N ASN A 37 -1.82 -15.15 -6.39
CA ASN A 37 -1.81 -16.60 -6.26
C ASN A 37 -3.19 -17.15 -5.86
N ALA A 38 -3.64 -16.83 -4.64
CA ALA A 38 -4.81 -17.43 -4.02
C ALA A 38 -6.15 -17.01 -4.66
N GLU A 39 -6.18 -15.96 -5.44
CA GLU A 39 -7.37 -15.52 -6.17
C GLU A 39 -7.71 -16.43 -7.37
N VAL A 40 -6.73 -17.28 -7.80
CA VAL A 40 -6.94 -18.29 -8.84
C VAL A 40 -6.62 -19.67 -8.25
N MET A 41 -7.64 -20.40 -7.84
CA MET A 41 -7.50 -21.71 -7.16
C MET A 41 -7.68 -22.89 -8.10
N LYS A 42 -8.23 -22.67 -9.31
CA LYS A 42 -8.50 -23.72 -10.28
C LYS A 42 -8.08 -23.25 -11.67
N GLY A 43 -7.47 -24.13 -12.42
CA GLY A 43 -7.18 -23.95 -13.82
C GLY A 43 -8.42 -24.11 -14.73
N PRO A 44 -8.25 -23.93 -16.05
CA PRO A 44 -9.34 -23.96 -17.02
C PRO A 44 -10.11 -25.29 -17.04
N GLU A 45 -9.46 -26.42 -16.73
CA GLU A 45 -10.06 -27.76 -16.70
C GLU A 45 -10.54 -28.16 -15.30
N GLY A 46 -10.47 -27.24 -14.31
CA GLY A 46 -10.89 -27.48 -12.92
C GLY A 46 -9.81 -28.10 -12.01
N GLU A 47 -8.61 -28.32 -12.55
CA GLU A 47 -7.44 -28.83 -11.80
C GLU A 47 -6.96 -27.78 -10.78
N PRO A 48 -6.26 -28.20 -9.70
CA PRO A 48 -5.68 -27.28 -8.76
C PRO A 48 -4.64 -26.36 -9.43
N TRP A 49 -4.84 -25.02 -9.28
CA TRP A 49 -3.88 -24.04 -9.75
C TRP A 49 -2.90 -23.70 -8.63
N THR A 50 -1.60 -23.87 -8.88
CA THR A 50 -0.54 -23.62 -7.91
C THR A 50 0.48 -22.58 -8.37
N ALA A 51 0.31 -22.07 -9.59
CA ALA A 51 1.20 -21.06 -10.15
C ALA A 51 0.86 -19.64 -9.65
N HIS A 52 1.84 -18.76 -9.72
CA HIS A 52 1.63 -17.33 -9.50
C HIS A 52 0.81 -16.73 -10.65
N THR A 53 0.15 -15.63 -10.37
CA THR A 53 -0.60 -14.87 -11.38
C THR A 53 -0.02 -13.47 -11.55
N THR A 54 -0.31 -12.86 -12.69
CA THR A 54 -0.01 -11.46 -12.97
C THR A 54 -1.18 -10.53 -12.65
N ASN A 55 -2.17 -11.04 -11.92
CA ASN A 55 -3.31 -10.25 -11.49
C ASN A 55 -2.87 -9.11 -10.55
N LYS A 56 -3.68 -8.06 -10.51
CA LYS A 56 -3.45 -6.96 -9.58
C LYS A 56 -3.55 -7.46 -8.14
N VAL A 57 -2.63 -7.00 -7.31
CA VAL A 57 -2.60 -7.29 -5.87
C VAL A 57 -3.21 -6.13 -5.09
N PRO A 58 -3.74 -6.39 -3.88
CA PRO A 58 -4.26 -5.34 -3.02
C PRO A 58 -3.14 -4.39 -2.56
N LEU A 59 -3.51 -3.14 -2.35
CA LEU A 59 -2.68 -2.14 -1.70
C LEU A 59 -3.52 -1.45 -0.64
N ILE A 60 -3.11 -1.54 0.62
CA ILE A 60 -3.79 -0.96 1.77
C ILE A 60 -2.80 -0.06 2.50
N LEU A 61 -3.15 1.20 2.69
CA LEU A 61 -2.39 2.13 3.50
C LEU A 61 -3.18 2.46 4.77
N ILE A 62 -2.55 2.22 5.92
CA ILE A 62 -3.05 2.59 7.24
C ILE A 62 -2.14 3.68 7.78
N GLU A 63 -2.66 4.88 7.96
CA GLU A 63 -1.90 6.00 8.48
C GLU A 63 -1.88 5.99 10.02
N GLY A 64 -0.69 6.14 10.58
CA GLY A 64 -0.52 6.30 12.02
C GLY A 64 -0.81 7.74 12.46
N GLU A 65 -1.44 7.91 13.63
CA GLU A 65 -1.83 9.23 14.14
C GLU A 65 -0.67 10.23 14.26
N LYS A 66 0.52 9.74 14.57
CA LYS A 66 1.72 10.58 14.71
C LYS A 66 2.36 11.01 13.40
N ARG A 67 1.92 10.44 12.26
CA ARG A 67 2.53 10.64 10.94
C ARG A 67 1.56 11.18 9.90
N LYS A 68 0.53 11.87 10.35
CA LYS A 68 -0.42 12.54 9.43
C LYS A 68 0.33 13.39 8.41
N ILE A 69 0.00 13.21 7.15
CA ILE A 69 0.56 14.02 6.08
C ILE A 69 -0.10 15.41 6.19
N PRO A 70 0.68 16.48 6.41
CA PRO A 70 0.10 17.81 6.53
C PRO A 70 -0.75 18.14 5.30
N ASN A 71 -1.93 18.71 5.53
CA ASN A 71 -2.88 19.15 4.51
C ASN A 71 -3.64 18.07 3.74
N MET A 72 -3.59 16.80 4.16
CA MET A 72 -4.33 15.72 3.50
C MET A 72 -5.71 15.43 4.12
N GLY A 73 -6.17 16.21 5.08
CA GLY A 73 -7.47 15.92 5.72
C GLY A 73 -7.48 14.55 6.40
N ASN A 74 -8.66 13.92 6.49
CA ASN A 74 -8.82 12.60 7.10
C ASN A 74 -8.81 11.45 6.08
N GLU A 75 -8.60 11.72 4.77
CA GLU A 75 -8.62 10.70 3.72
C GLU A 75 -7.39 10.82 2.83
N ILE A 76 -6.57 9.76 2.83
CA ILE A 76 -5.50 9.61 1.85
C ILE A 76 -6.08 8.98 0.59
N ASN A 77 -6.02 9.68 -0.52
CA ASN A 77 -6.37 9.14 -1.82
C ASN A 77 -5.13 8.57 -2.51
N LEU A 78 -5.21 7.29 -2.87
CA LEU A 78 -4.19 6.64 -3.66
C LEU A 78 -4.52 6.77 -5.16
N ARG A 79 -3.47 6.86 -5.98
CA ARG A 79 -3.66 6.89 -7.44
C ARG A 79 -3.88 5.49 -8.00
N ASP A 80 -4.64 5.43 -9.07
CA ASP A 80 -4.86 4.22 -9.85
C ASP A 80 -3.67 3.92 -10.77
N ASN A 81 -3.69 2.73 -11.39
CA ASN A 81 -2.67 2.28 -12.36
C ASN A 81 -1.25 2.32 -11.81
N ALA A 82 -1.11 1.77 -10.63
CA ALA A 82 0.14 1.67 -9.89
C ALA A 82 0.86 0.34 -10.17
N GLY A 83 2.15 0.30 -9.87
CA GLY A 83 2.98 -0.89 -9.92
C GLY A 83 3.85 -1.02 -8.67
N LEU A 84 4.50 -2.18 -8.52
CA LEU A 84 5.36 -2.45 -7.36
C LEU A 84 6.53 -1.47 -7.25
N ALA A 85 6.99 -0.90 -8.37
CA ALA A 85 8.03 0.14 -8.37
C ALA A 85 7.61 1.42 -7.62
N ASP A 86 6.30 1.63 -7.41
CA ASP A 86 5.75 2.81 -6.75
C ASP A 86 5.74 2.70 -5.21
N ILE A 87 5.98 1.50 -4.69
CA ILE A 87 5.95 1.24 -3.23
C ILE A 87 7.05 2.02 -2.51
N ALA A 88 8.30 1.91 -2.97
CA ALA A 88 9.42 2.58 -2.32
C ALA A 88 9.30 4.12 -2.34
N PRO A 89 8.96 4.79 -3.46
CA PRO A 89 8.68 6.22 -3.46
C PRO A 89 7.55 6.62 -2.50
N THR A 90 6.52 5.79 -2.36
CA THR A 90 5.41 6.03 -1.43
C THR A 90 5.89 6.00 0.03
N LEU A 91 6.71 5.02 0.39
CA LEU A 91 7.31 4.93 1.73
C LEU A 91 8.22 6.12 2.02
N LEU A 92 9.03 6.55 1.05
CA LEU A 92 9.88 7.74 1.21
C LEU A 92 9.05 9.00 1.44
N GLN A 93 7.93 9.17 0.72
CA GLN A 93 7.03 10.30 0.96
C GLN A 93 6.40 10.25 2.36
N LEU A 94 5.95 9.08 2.83
CA LEU A 94 5.45 8.91 4.19
C LEU A 94 6.50 9.24 5.25
N LEU A 95 7.76 8.92 4.97
CA LEU A 95 8.90 9.24 5.83
C LEU A 95 9.38 10.68 5.70
N LYS A 96 8.82 11.46 4.78
CA LYS A 96 9.26 12.83 4.42
C LYS A 96 10.72 12.87 3.97
N LEU A 97 11.17 11.81 3.29
CA LEU A 97 12.49 11.72 2.69
C LEU A 97 12.44 12.04 1.20
N PRO A 98 13.52 12.59 0.62
CA PRO A 98 13.59 12.84 -0.80
C PRO A 98 13.56 11.53 -1.61
N ILE A 99 12.87 11.55 -2.74
CA ILE A 99 12.84 10.42 -3.68
C ILE A 99 14.06 10.55 -4.59
N PRO A 100 14.97 9.56 -4.62
CA PRO A 100 16.14 9.57 -5.51
C PRO A 100 15.71 9.62 -6.99
N LYS A 101 16.51 10.32 -7.81
CA LYS A 101 16.25 10.47 -9.25
C LYS A 101 16.33 9.15 -10.03
N GLU A 102 17.04 8.19 -9.50
CA GLU A 102 17.21 6.84 -10.05
C GLU A 102 15.95 5.98 -9.90
N MET A 103 15.02 6.36 -9.01
CA MET A 103 13.74 5.68 -8.88
C MET A 103 12.81 6.06 -10.04
N THR A 104 12.37 5.05 -10.80
CA THR A 104 11.43 5.23 -11.93
C THR A 104 9.98 5.28 -11.49
N GLY A 105 9.67 4.69 -10.33
CA GLY A 105 8.35 4.73 -9.71
C GLY A 105 8.01 6.10 -9.14
N LYS A 106 6.72 6.30 -8.86
CA LYS A 106 6.19 7.55 -8.29
C LYS A 106 5.33 7.22 -7.08
N SER A 107 5.30 8.11 -6.10
CA SER A 107 4.42 7.90 -4.95
C SER A 107 2.97 7.65 -5.37
N LEU A 108 2.31 6.74 -4.65
CA LEU A 108 0.90 6.38 -4.82
C LEU A 108 -0.04 7.38 -4.17
N ILE A 109 0.46 8.21 -3.26
CA ILE A 109 -0.32 9.20 -2.55
C ILE A 109 -0.62 10.36 -3.50
N LYS A 110 -1.91 10.59 -3.77
CA LYS A 110 -2.35 11.77 -4.53
C LYS A 110 -2.16 12.99 -3.66
N GLU A 111 -1.46 14.01 -4.17
CA GLU A 111 -1.49 15.33 -3.58
C GLU A 111 -2.93 15.88 -3.72
N ILE A 112 -3.54 16.27 -2.62
CA ILE A 112 -4.82 16.96 -2.67
C ILE A 112 -4.50 18.38 -3.12
N GLU A 113 -4.91 18.76 -4.32
CA GLU A 113 -5.01 20.17 -4.69
C GLU A 113 -6.07 20.83 -3.80
N LEU A 114 -5.63 21.52 -2.77
CA LEU A 114 -6.51 22.39 -1.99
C LEU A 114 -6.99 23.51 -2.92
N LYS A 115 -8.18 23.37 -3.47
CA LYS A 115 -8.87 24.47 -4.15
C LYS A 115 -9.03 25.60 -3.15
N GLY A 116 -8.20 26.62 -3.27
CA GLY A 116 -8.39 27.88 -2.56
C GLY A 116 -7.24 28.38 -1.68
N TYR A 117 -6.06 27.75 -1.67
CA TYR A 117 -4.89 28.36 -1.02
C TYR A 117 -3.80 28.65 -2.04
N ASN A 118 -3.41 29.92 -2.15
CA ASN A 118 -2.29 30.36 -2.97
C ASN A 118 -1.02 29.60 -2.58
N LYS A 119 -0.43 28.95 -3.57
CA LYS A 119 0.84 28.23 -3.47
C LYS A 119 1.93 29.24 -3.09
N VAL A 120 2.32 29.30 -1.83
CA VAL A 120 3.56 29.96 -1.43
C VAL A 120 4.67 28.93 -1.60
N VAL A 121 5.34 28.98 -2.74
CA VAL A 121 6.59 28.25 -2.96
C VAL A 121 7.69 29.03 -2.27
N GLN A 122 8.14 28.59 -1.11
CA GLN A 122 9.40 29.05 -0.56
C GLN A 122 10.51 28.16 -1.11
N HIS A 123 11.33 28.71 -2.00
CA HIS A 123 12.62 28.17 -2.33
C HIS A 123 13.59 28.58 -1.21
N VAL A 124 14.15 27.62 -0.52
CA VAL A 124 15.32 27.78 0.34
C VAL A 124 16.44 26.99 -0.30
#